data_76322433fb0db661ed6e37f36aa8678b
#
_entry.id   76322433fb0db661ed6e37f36aa8678b
#
_cell.length_a   1.000
_cell.length_b   1.000
_cell.length_c   1.000
_cell.angle_alpha   90.00
_cell.angle_beta   90.00
_cell.angle_gamma   90.00
#
_symmetry.space_group_name_H-M   'P 1'
#
loop_
_entity.id
_entity.type
_entity.pdbx_description
1 polymer ?
#
loop_
_entity_poly.entity_id
_entity_poly.type
_entity_poly.pdbx_seq_one_letter_code
_entity_poly.pdbx_strand_id
1 'polypeptide(L)'
;MGEITLDLRLVIKIPSSKLTINGLVLGLKQSASQIHATILTTLLEALEEKAVERQIEKDPQRYRRNGHQSKPRQFSCSLCDFSYRFAQLLDRRNGRSLTPLVKALSIPEQVRFLEEALEPGIGLCAHVSYRRAAGEVERIGGQRMSHTTIHRRLQQFAQR
;
A
#
# COMPACT_ATOMS: atom_id res chain seq x y z
N MET A 1 11.89 -4.82 18.53
CA MET A 1 11.16 -5.34 17.37
C MET A 1 9.74 -5.63 17.81
N GLY A 2 8.70 -5.18 17.08
CA GLY A 2 7.32 -5.50 17.40
C GLY A 2 6.86 -6.70 16.57
N GLU A 3 6.18 -7.65 17.21
CA GLU A 3 5.57 -8.80 16.53
C GLU A 3 4.09 -8.52 16.29
N ILE A 4 3.59 -8.86 15.10
CA ILE A 4 2.17 -8.82 14.75
C ILE A 4 1.81 -10.19 14.24
N THR A 5 0.97 -10.91 14.98
CA THR A 5 0.40 -12.18 14.55
C THR A 5 -0.87 -11.92 13.76
N LEU A 6 -0.97 -12.48 12.56
CA LEU A 6 -2.15 -12.39 11.70
C LEU A 6 -2.75 -13.79 11.51
N ASP A 7 -4.07 -13.86 11.66
CA ASP A 7 -4.85 -15.05 11.30
C ASP A 7 -5.59 -14.78 9.99
N LEU A 8 -5.19 -15.47 8.91
CA LEU A 8 -5.67 -15.18 7.56
C LEU A 8 -6.35 -16.41 6.94
N ARG A 9 -7.58 -16.22 6.47
CA ARG A 9 -8.28 -17.21 5.65
C ARG A 9 -8.19 -16.83 4.17
N LEU A 10 -7.44 -17.63 3.39
CA LEU A 10 -7.26 -17.42 1.96
C LEU A 10 -8.07 -18.44 1.17
N VAL A 11 -8.76 -18.00 0.13
CA VAL A 11 -9.48 -18.85 -0.82
C VAL A 11 -8.83 -18.72 -2.19
N ILE A 12 -8.19 -19.81 -2.65
CA ILE A 12 -7.55 -19.86 -3.96
C ILE A 12 -8.44 -20.67 -4.90
N LYS A 13 -8.90 -20.04 -5.98
CA LYS A 13 -9.71 -20.71 -7.00
C LYS A 13 -8.79 -21.36 -8.05
N ILE A 14 -8.82 -22.68 -8.14
CA ILE A 14 -8.06 -23.44 -9.14
C ILE A 14 -9.06 -24.11 -10.09
N PRO A 15 -8.93 -23.90 -11.42
CA PRO A 15 -9.77 -24.58 -12.39
C PRO A 15 -9.58 -26.10 -12.29
N SER A 16 -10.66 -26.85 -12.09
CA SER A 16 -10.65 -28.30 -11.92
C SER A 16 -10.07 -29.06 -13.13
N SER A 17 -10.09 -28.50 -14.32
CA SER A 17 -9.49 -29.04 -15.55
C SER A 17 -7.95 -28.95 -15.59
N LYS A 18 -7.29 -28.30 -14.62
CA LYS A 18 -5.85 -28.07 -14.57
C LYS A 18 -5.21 -28.48 -13.25
N LEU A 19 -5.69 -29.57 -12.64
CA LEU A 19 -5.12 -30.14 -11.42
C LEU A 19 -3.76 -30.84 -11.70
N THR A 20 -2.80 -30.02 -12.10
CA THR A 20 -1.39 -30.38 -12.23
C THR A 20 -0.56 -29.46 -11.34
N ILE A 21 0.66 -29.86 -10.97
CA ILE A 21 1.58 -29.00 -10.21
C ILE A 21 1.77 -27.64 -10.91
N ASN A 22 1.94 -27.64 -12.22
CA ASN A 22 2.06 -26.40 -13.00
C ASN A 22 0.77 -25.56 -12.95
N GLY A 23 -0.40 -26.19 -12.98
CA GLY A 23 -1.69 -25.51 -12.83
C GLY A 23 -1.86 -24.88 -11.44
N LEU A 24 -1.42 -25.57 -10.38
CA LEU A 24 -1.41 -25.06 -9.02
C LEU A 24 -0.49 -23.83 -8.88
N VAL A 25 0.73 -23.95 -9.39
CA VAL A 25 1.71 -22.84 -9.39
C VAL A 25 1.18 -21.64 -10.15
N LEU A 26 0.55 -21.84 -11.30
CA LEU A 26 -0.05 -20.77 -12.10
C LEU A 26 -1.22 -20.11 -11.36
N GLY A 27 -2.09 -20.91 -10.71
CA GLY A 27 -3.19 -20.40 -9.90
C GLY A 27 -2.72 -19.57 -8.71
N LEU A 28 -1.67 -20.01 -8.00
CA LEU A 28 -1.03 -19.27 -6.92
C LEU A 28 -0.45 -17.95 -7.44
N LYS A 29 0.27 -17.99 -8.56
CA LYS A 29 0.85 -16.78 -9.18
C LYS A 29 -0.21 -15.76 -9.59
N GLN A 30 -1.34 -16.20 -10.14
CA GLN A 30 -2.47 -15.34 -10.49
C GLN A 30 -3.16 -14.73 -9.25
N SER A 31 -3.18 -15.48 -8.14
CA SER A 31 -3.79 -15.03 -6.87
C SER A 31 -2.84 -14.23 -5.99
N ALA A 32 -1.55 -14.21 -6.29
CA ALA A 32 -0.52 -13.61 -5.42
C ALA A 32 -0.79 -12.14 -5.09
N SER A 33 -1.16 -11.33 -6.08
CA SER A 33 -1.47 -9.92 -5.87
C SER A 33 -2.63 -9.71 -4.90
N GLN A 34 -3.69 -10.53 -4.99
CA GLN A 34 -4.84 -10.47 -4.09
C GLN A 34 -4.46 -10.94 -2.67
N ILE A 35 -3.64 -11.97 -2.56
CA ILE A 35 -3.12 -12.47 -1.28
C ILE A 35 -2.31 -11.37 -0.60
N HIS A 36 -1.38 -10.74 -1.30
CA HIS A 36 -0.58 -9.65 -0.78
C HIS A 36 -1.43 -8.44 -0.35
N ALA A 37 -2.42 -8.07 -1.18
CA ALA A 37 -3.35 -6.98 -0.84
C ALA A 37 -4.11 -7.28 0.46
N THR A 38 -4.59 -8.52 0.65
CA THR A 38 -5.28 -8.96 1.86
C THR A 38 -4.35 -8.86 3.07
N ILE A 39 -3.13 -9.38 2.97
CA ILE A 39 -2.13 -9.33 4.06
C ILE A 39 -1.84 -7.88 4.43
N LEU A 40 -1.55 -7.01 3.45
CA LEU A 40 -1.25 -5.60 3.70
C LEU A 40 -2.42 -4.86 4.35
N THR A 41 -3.65 -5.11 3.88
CA THR A 41 -4.84 -4.49 4.44
C THR A 41 -5.04 -4.91 5.91
N THR A 42 -4.92 -6.21 6.21
CA THR A 42 -5.05 -6.71 7.59
C THR A 42 -3.95 -6.19 8.52
N LEU A 43 -2.71 -6.06 8.00
CA LEU A 43 -1.62 -5.41 8.73
C LEU A 43 -1.93 -3.95 9.05
N LEU A 44 -2.43 -3.20 8.06
CA LEU A 44 -2.80 -1.80 8.26
C LEU A 44 -3.94 -1.66 9.27
N GLU A 45 -4.95 -2.54 9.25
CA GLU A 45 -6.04 -2.56 10.22
C GLU A 45 -5.52 -2.77 11.64
N ALA A 46 -4.64 -3.76 11.85
CA ALA A 46 -4.04 -4.03 13.15
C ALA A 46 -3.17 -2.87 13.67
N LEU A 47 -2.42 -2.21 12.78
CA LEU A 47 -1.61 -1.05 13.12
C LEU A 47 -2.47 0.18 13.40
N GLU A 48 -3.57 0.35 12.66
CA GLU A 48 -4.49 1.47 12.80
C GLU A 48 -5.19 1.46 14.14
N GLU A 49 -5.70 0.29 14.57
CA GLU A 49 -6.35 0.19 15.87
C GLU A 49 -5.40 0.60 16.99
N LYS A 50 -4.15 0.10 16.98
CA LYS A 50 -3.11 0.51 17.93
C LYS A 50 -2.79 2.00 17.87
N ALA A 51 -2.76 2.60 16.67
CA ALA A 51 -2.47 4.02 16.51
C ALA A 51 -3.63 4.90 17.01
N VAL A 52 -4.86 4.48 16.77
CA VAL A 52 -6.09 5.13 17.26
C VAL A 52 -6.16 5.07 18.79
N GLU A 53 -5.99 3.89 19.37
CA GLU A 53 -5.99 3.69 20.81
C GLU A 53 -4.95 4.57 21.50
N ARG A 54 -3.69 4.51 21.07
CA ARG A 54 -2.60 5.35 21.61
C ARG A 54 -2.90 6.85 21.53
N GLN A 55 -3.58 7.29 20.46
CA GLN A 55 -3.92 8.71 20.32
C GLN A 55 -5.06 9.12 21.26
N ILE A 56 -6.05 8.24 21.49
CA ILE A 56 -7.14 8.47 22.43
C ILE A 56 -6.62 8.42 23.88
N GLU A 57 -5.77 7.45 24.22
CA GLU A 57 -5.17 7.32 25.55
C GLU A 57 -4.38 8.55 25.99
N LYS A 58 -3.71 9.23 25.06
CA LYS A 58 -2.96 10.46 25.33
C LYS A 58 -3.84 11.60 25.86
N ASP A 59 -5.05 11.73 25.36
CA ASP A 59 -6.02 12.75 25.79
C ASP A 59 -7.45 12.28 25.43
N PRO A 60 -8.09 11.47 26.29
CA PRO A 60 -9.40 10.88 26.03
C PRO A 60 -10.53 11.91 25.88
N GLN A 61 -10.38 13.07 26.50
CA GLN A 61 -11.38 14.13 26.39
C GLN A 61 -11.28 14.90 25.09
N ARG A 62 -10.09 14.94 24.49
CA ARG A 62 -9.80 15.68 23.27
C ARG A 62 -10.15 14.90 22.00
N TYR A 63 -9.86 13.61 21.95
CA TYR A 63 -10.00 12.81 20.75
C TYR A 63 -11.20 11.88 20.80
N ARG A 64 -11.97 11.87 19.71
CA ARG A 64 -13.11 10.98 19.51
C ARG A 64 -13.03 10.29 18.15
N ARG A 65 -13.38 9.01 18.08
CA ARG A 65 -13.53 8.30 16.79
C ARG A 65 -14.54 9.01 15.89
N ASN A 66 -14.16 9.22 14.63
CA ASN A 66 -14.96 9.94 13.62
C ASN A 66 -15.10 9.12 12.34
N GLY A 67 -15.22 7.80 12.46
CA GLY A 67 -15.34 6.90 11.31
C GLY A 67 -14.06 6.81 10.49
N HIS A 68 -14.22 6.69 9.17
CA HIS A 68 -13.11 6.55 8.22
C HIS A 68 -13.17 7.66 7.15
N GLN A 69 -12.10 7.83 6.41
CA GLN A 69 -12.06 8.74 5.25
C GLN A 69 -13.17 8.37 4.25
N SER A 70 -13.80 9.38 3.65
CA SER A 70 -14.89 9.18 2.68
C SER A 70 -14.43 8.41 1.43
N LYS A 71 -13.21 8.66 0.97
CA LYS A 71 -12.62 8.01 -0.20
C LYS A 71 -11.44 7.14 0.21
N PRO A 72 -11.32 5.91 -0.34
CA PRO A 72 -10.14 5.09 -0.13
C PRO A 72 -8.93 5.73 -0.83
N ARG A 73 -7.77 5.62 -0.21
CA ARG A 73 -6.50 5.94 -0.86
C ARG A 73 -6.01 4.72 -1.63
N GLN A 74 -5.52 4.97 -2.84
CA GLN A 74 -4.95 3.94 -3.70
C GLN A 74 -3.45 3.89 -3.52
N PHE A 75 -2.92 2.68 -3.38
CA PHE A 75 -1.49 2.42 -3.24
C PHE A 75 -1.04 1.38 -4.26
N SER A 76 0.11 1.61 -4.86
CA SER A 76 0.82 0.66 -5.71
C SER A 76 2.16 0.35 -5.08
N CYS A 77 2.41 -0.92 -4.80
CA CYS A 77 3.67 -1.43 -4.27
C CYS A 77 4.21 -2.55 -5.17
N SER A 78 5.44 -3.01 -4.94
CA SER A 78 6.06 -4.08 -5.72
C SER A 78 5.27 -5.41 -5.68
N LEU A 79 4.47 -5.60 -4.64
CA LEU A 79 3.71 -6.83 -4.42
C LEU A 79 2.32 -6.78 -5.05
N CYS A 80 1.63 -5.63 -4.99
CA CYS A 80 0.26 -5.48 -5.46
C CYS A 80 -0.19 -4.02 -5.52
N ASP A 81 -1.36 -3.81 -6.15
CA ASP A 81 -2.16 -2.61 -5.97
C ASP A 81 -3.21 -2.88 -4.89
N PHE A 82 -3.41 -1.94 -3.98
CA PHE A 82 -4.46 -2.04 -2.96
C PHE A 82 -5.05 -0.67 -2.63
N SER A 83 -6.19 -0.67 -1.95
CA SER A 83 -6.84 0.54 -1.47
C SER A 83 -7.15 0.43 0.01
N TYR A 84 -7.01 1.54 0.74
CA TYR A 84 -7.28 1.58 2.17
C TYR A 84 -8.01 2.85 2.58
N ARG A 85 -8.97 2.71 3.53
CA ARG A 85 -9.69 3.83 4.15
C ARG A 85 -9.20 4.00 5.56
N PHE A 86 -8.45 5.05 5.80
CA PHE A 86 -7.90 5.33 7.11
C PHE A 86 -8.97 5.83 8.08
N ALA A 87 -8.92 5.33 9.31
CA ALA A 87 -9.74 5.79 10.42
C ALA A 87 -9.39 7.24 10.79
N GLN A 88 -10.42 7.99 11.15
CA GLN A 88 -10.32 9.39 11.54
C GLN A 88 -10.66 9.58 13.02
N LEU A 89 -9.95 10.48 13.66
CA LEU A 89 -10.29 11.03 14.96
C LEU A 89 -10.65 12.50 14.82
N LEU A 90 -11.69 12.92 15.52
CA LEU A 90 -12.05 14.33 15.68
C LEU A 90 -11.31 14.91 16.88
N ASP A 91 -10.53 15.96 16.66
CA ASP A 91 -9.99 16.79 17.72
C ASP A 91 -11.07 17.80 18.18
N ARG A 92 -11.63 17.57 19.34
CA ARG A 92 -12.72 18.38 19.90
C ARG A 92 -12.31 19.81 20.21
N ARG A 93 -11.01 20.12 20.38
CA ARG A 93 -10.54 21.48 20.67
C ARG A 93 -10.57 22.39 19.46
N ASN A 94 -10.32 21.86 18.28
CA ASN A 94 -10.23 22.67 17.06
C ASN A 94 -11.19 22.22 15.95
N GLY A 95 -12.00 21.17 16.17
CA GLY A 95 -12.94 20.64 15.19
C GLY A 95 -12.32 19.95 13.99
N ARG A 96 -11.00 19.70 13.99
CA ARG A 96 -10.29 19.11 12.84
C ARG A 96 -10.22 17.60 12.96
N SER A 97 -10.36 16.92 11.82
CA SER A 97 -10.11 15.48 11.72
C SER A 97 -8.62 15.22 11.54
N LEU A 98 -8.11 14.21 12.24
CA LEU A 98 -6.75 13.69 12.07
C LEU A 98 -6.80 12.18 11.77
N THR A 99 -5.79 11.70 11.10
CA THR A 99 -5.65 10.29 10.71
C THR A 99 -4.41 9.72 11.41
N PRO A 100 -4.57 9.03 12.56
CA PRO A 100 -3.44 8.63 13.40
C PRO A 100 -2.42 7.76 12.68
N LEU A 101 -2.88 6.75 11.90
CA LEU A 101 -1.99 5.85 11.19
C LEU A 101 -1.19 6.56 10.09
N VAL A 102 -1.81 7.47 9.33
CA VAL A 102 -1.11 8.26 8.30
C VAL A 102 0.03 9.05 8.92
N LYS A 103 -0.19 9.63 10.10
CA LYS A 103 0.83 10.36 10.85
C LYS A 103 1.92 9.40 11.39
N ALA A 104 1.53 8.26 11.94
CA ALA A 104 2.46 7.30 12.52
C ALA A 104 3.40 6.69 11.48
N LEU A 105 2.89 6.41 10.27
CA LEU A 105 3.66 5.87 9.15
C LEU A 105 4.26 6.95 8.24
N SER A 106 4.08 8.25 8.59
CA SER A 106 4.57 9.39 7.79
C SER A 106 4.15 9.31 6.31
N ILE A 107 2.91 8.86 6.04
CA ILE A 107 2.42 8.68 4.67
C ILE A 107 2.13 10.05 4.04
N PRO A 108 2.84 10.46 2.97
CA PRO A 108 2.58 11.73 2.31
C PRO A 108 1.16 11.81 1.73
N GLU A 109 0.57 13.00 1.66
CA GLU A 109 -0.83 13.19 1.26
C GLU A 109 -1.16 12.66 -0.14
N GLN A 110 -0.25 12.76 -1.09
CA GLN A 110 -0.48 12.43 -2.50
C GLN A 110 0.34 11.24 -3.00
N VAL A 111 0.78 10.35 -2.11
CA VAL A 111 1.50 9.14 -2.52
C VAL A 111 0.53 8.10 -3.05
N ARG A 112 0.73 7.67 -4.30
CA ARG A 112 0.10 6.50 -4.90
C ARG A 112 1.10 5.35 -5.03
N PHE A 113 2.30 5.62 -5.51
CA PHE A 113 3.37 4.62 -5.66
C PHE A 113 4.29 4.68 -4.45
N LEU A 114 4.47 3.54 -3.77
CA LEU A 114 5.44 3.42 -2.70
C LEU A 114 6.86 3.46 -3.26
N GLU A 115 7.82 3.93 -2.45
CA GLU A 115 9.21 4.15 -2.92
C GLU A 115 9.84 2.87 -3.47
N GLU A 116 9.62 1.74 -2.82
CA GLU A 116 10.14 0.43 -3.22
C GLU A 116 9.60 -0.06 -4.59
N ALA A 117 8.41 0.37 -4.99
CA ALA A 117 7.87 0.09 -6.32
C ALA A 117 8.48 0.96 -7.43
N LEU A 118 9.05 2.10 -7.05
CA LEU A 118 9.67 3.07 -7.97
C LEU A 118 11.15 2.77 -8.22
N GLU A 119 11.81 2.18 -7.23
CA GLU A 119 13.26 1.92 -7.24
C GLU A 119 13.74 1.15 -8.47
N PRO A 120 13.11 0.03 -8.91
CA PRO A 120 13.52 -0.67 -10.13
C PRO A 120 13.41 0.21 -11.38
N GLY A 121 12.36 1.04 -11.48
CA GLY A 121 12.16 1.95 -12.60
C GLY A 121 13.21 3.05 -12.64
N ILE A 122 13.59 3.59 -11.49
CA ILE A 122 14.64 4.61 -11.36
C ILE A 122 16.00 4.01 -11.75
N GLY A 123 16.33 2.82 -11.26
CA GLY A 123 17.58 2.12 -11.62
C GLY A 123 17.68 1.85 -13.12
N LEU A 124 16.59 1.43 -13.76
CA LEU A 124 16.56 1.20 -15.20
C LEU A 124 16.76 2.48 -16.02
N CYS A 125 16.35 3.65 -15.52
CA CYS A 125 16.52 4.92 -16.23
C CYS A 125 17.98 5.34 -16.42
N ALA A 126 18.91 4.75 -15.68
CA ALA A 126 20.34 4.93 -15.92
C ALA A 126 20.82 4.27 -17.24
N HIS A 127 20.05 3.30 -17.74
CA HIS A 127 20.46 2.47 -18.88
C HIS A 127 19.51 2.56 -20.08
N VAL A 128 18.25 2.95 -19.87
CA VAL A 128 17.24 3.01 -20.93
C VAL A 128 16.36 4.25 -20.80
N SER A 129 15.61 4.57 -21.85
CA SER A 129 14.67 5.70 -21.82
C SER A 129 13.56 5.48 -20.78
N TYR A 130 13.00 6.56 -20.21
CA TYR A 130 11.90 6.50 -19.24
C TYR A 130 10.69 5.68 -19.71
N ARG A 131 10.39 5.75 -21.01
CA ARG A 131 9.29 4.96 -21.61
C ARG A 131 9.59 3.47 -21.58
N ARG A 132 10.82 3.08 -21.90
CA ARG A 132 11.27 1.70 -21.87
C ARG A 132 11.37 1.19 -20.42
N ALA A 133 11.90 2.00 -19.49
CA ALA A 133 11.92 1.68 -18.07
C ALA A 133 10.51 1.42 -17.53
N ALA A 134 9.52 2.26 -17.87
CA ALA A 134 8.13 2.06 -17.49
C ALA A 134 7.55 0.73 -17.99
N GLY A 135 7.81 0.38 -19.25
CA GLY A 135 7.40 -0.91 -19.84
C GLY A 135 8.04 -2.11 -19.17
N GLU A 136 9.32 -2.02 -18.80
CA GLU A 136 10.02 -3.10 -18.10
C GLU A 136 9.51 -3.28 -16.65
N VAL A 137 9.22 -2.19 -15.93
CA VAL A 137 8.60 -2.25 -14.61
C VAL A 137 7.23 -2.92 -14.68
N GLU A 138 6.40 -2.57 -15.68
CA GLU A 138 5.11 -3.23 -15.90
C GLU A 138 5.28 -4.73 -16.22
N ARG A 139 6.24 -5.06 -17.09
CA ARG A 139 6.49 -6.45 -17.50
C ARG A 139 6.99 -7.35 -16.36
N ILE A 140 7.87 -6.81 -15.50
CA ILE A 140 8.51 -7.58 -14.42
C ILE A 140 7.64 -7.57 -13.15
N GLY A 141 7.17 -6.38 -12.76
CA GLY A 141 6.46 -6.15 -11.50
C GLY A 141 4.94 -6.08 -11.63
N GLY A 142 4.40 -6.01 -12.85
CA GLY A 142 2.95 -5.88 -13.08
C GLY A 142 2.37 -4.50 -12.77
N GLN A 143 3.18 -3.54 -12.28
CA GLN A 143 2.69 -2.21 -11.93
C GLN A 143 2.67 -1.29 -13.16
N ARG A 144 1.49 -0.75 -13.47
CA ARG A 144 1.33 0.26 -14.51
C ARG A 144 1.76 1.64 -14.02
N MET A 145 2.96 2.02 -14.43
CA MET A 145 3.56 3.30 -14.09
C MET A 145 3.83 4.11 -15.36
N SER A 146 3.39 5.39 -15.39
CA SER A 146 3.71 6.24 -16.55
C SER A 146 5.17 6.68 -16.51
N HIS A 147 5.77 6.86 -17.70
CA HIS A 147 7.13 7.40 -17.83
C HIS A 147 7.29 8.79 -17.16
N THR A 148 6.23 9.60 -17.15
CA THR A 148 6.19 10.88 -16.43
C THR A 148 6.24 10.72 -14.91
N THR A 149 5.67 9.65 -14.37
CA THR A 149 5.75 9.34 -12.94
C THR A 149 7.20 9.02 -12.55
N ILE A 150 7.89 8.19 -13.32
CA ILE A 150 9.29 7.83 -13.10
C ILE A 150 10.16 9.10 -13.21
N HIS A 151 10.00 9.89 -14.26
CA HIS A 151 10.75 11.12 -14.47
C HIS A 151 10.59 12.11 -13.31
N ARG A 152 9.35 12.36 -12.87
CA ARG A 152 9.07 13.26 -11.74
C ARG A 152 9.72 12.77 -10.45
N ARG A 153 9.71 11.48 -10.21
CA ARG A 153 10.34 10.90 -9.02
C ARG A 153 11.85 10.98 -9.06
N LEU A 154 12.46 10.71 -10.21
CA LEU A 154 13.91 10.87 -10.38
C LEU A 154 14.36 12.31 -10.09
N GLN A 155 13.60 13.31 -10.57
CA GLN A 155 13.87 14.71 -10.25
C GLN A 155 13.78 15.01 -8.74
N GLN A 156 12.80 14.42 -8.03
CA GLN A 156 12.67 14.58 -6.58
C GLN A 156 13.83 13.93 -5.81
N PHE A 157 14.37 12.81 -6.31
CA PHE A 157 15.56 12.19 -5.71
C PHE A 157 16.83 13.00 -5.96
N ALA A 158 16.97 13.60 -7.13
CA ALA A 158 18.14 14.43 -7.46
C ALA A 158 18.20 15.77 -6.68
N GLN A 159 17.10 16.18 -6.04
CA GLN A 159 17.01 17.40 -5.23
C GLN A 159 17.19 17.17 -3.73
N ARG A 160 17.37 15.91 -3.29
CA ARG A 160 17.66 15.52 -1.91
C ARG A 160 19.17 15.35 -1.71
#